data_efc5661cbceae94a41482a550d86e8ab
#
_entry.id   efc5661cbceae94a41482a550d86e8ab
#
_cell.length_a   1.000
_cell.length_b   1.000
_cell.length_c   1.000
_cell.angle_alpha   90.00
_cell.angle_beta   90.00
_cell.angle_gamma   90.00
#
_symmetry.space_group_name_H-M   'P 1'
#
loop_
_entity.id
_entity.type
_entity.pdbx_description
1 polymer ?
#
loop_
_entity_poly.entity_id
_entity_poly.type
_entity_poly.pdbx_seq_one_letter_code
_entity_poly.pdbx_strand_id
1 'polypeptide(L)'
;MFRLKATFFRAADLAKRYVVLALLLFCVATVGAPLHAQTSTTAEIAGSVIDPVGAAIPNARVVLTNADTRASTAITTDGQGFYRFSLLKPGNYSVSASAAGFQTATHNAIATLGSSVTANLGLSIASQQESIEVNSGAADIQTENADLETSINATQISVLPNPGNDLSAVALTSPGVVMNTTGGATFGGGNYEFFGLPSNSNVFTYDGANDNDPYFNINNTGATNLSLGLNDVQETSVVTNGYSGQYGGLAGASINYVSKSGTNTFHGNAEYWWNGRALNANNYFLSQQGAPRQFVNANQYVTSLGGPIKKDKAFFFVDYEGIRLVIPSLLSVNLPTQQFENAVISNLNSVSPTSVPFYNNLFGLWNGTPGIARAQNTLPGGGCSNVTALAGTTFGASNPCALQLQGGTSQPTNDYLIVGRYDQNIGNNDKLFVRVQHESGQQATYTDPINPAFDAQSSQPEWQTQVSETHSFGTNKVNNLVASMQWYSALFNITNP
;
A
#
# COMPACT_ATOMS: atom_id res chain seq x y z
N MET A 1 -6.51 -53.81 -12.36
CA MET A 1 -5.81 -52.57 -11.97
C MET A 1 -5.21 -51.79 -13.17
N PHE A 2 -4.97 -52.39 -14.33
CA PHE A 2 -4.39 -51.73 -15.52
C PHE A 2 -5.43 -50.96 -16.39
N ARG A 3 -6.73 -51.26 -16.35
CA ARG A 3 -7.73 -50.54 -17.15
C ARG A 3 -8.17 -49.19 -16.60
N LEU A 4 -8.06 -48.93 -15.30
CA LEU A 4 -8.40 -47.64 -14.70
C LEU A 4 -7.35 -46.53 -15.00
N LYS A 5 -6.06 -46.85 -15.11
CA LYS A 5 -5.01 -45.86 -15.43
C LYS A 5 -5.13 -45.31 -16.86
N ALA A 6 -5.54 -46.13 -17.83
CA ALA A 6 -5.68 -45.67 -19.21
C ALA A 6 -6.84 -44.71 -19.42
N THR A 7 -7.93 -44.83 -18.63
CA THR A 7 -9.10 -43.95 -18.71
C THR A 7 -8.80 -42.56 -18.07
N PHE A 8 -8.01 -42.54 -17.00
CA PHE A 8 -7.58 -41.28 -16.36
C PHE A 8 -6.63 -40.46 -17.25
N PHE A 9 -5.69 -41.09 -17.93
CA PHE A 9 -4.79 -40.40 -18.86
C PHE A 9 -5.53 -39.82 -20.08
N ARG A 10 -6.53 -40.53 -20.62
CA ARG A 10 -7.37 -40.01 -21.72
C ARG A 10 -8.24 -38.83 -21.28
N ALA A 11 -8.78 -38.86 -20.07
CA ALA A 11 -9.57 -37.73 -19.51
C ALA A 11 -8.74 -36.49 -19.30
N ALA A 12 -7.50 -36.62 -18.81
CA ALA A 12 -6.58 -35.51 -18.60
C ALA A 12 -6.12 -34.88 -19.93
N ASP A 13 -5.92 -35.69 -20.99
CA ASP A 13 -5.57 -35.18 -22.33
C ASP A 13 -6.77 -34.52 -23.03
N LEU A 14 -8.00 -35.04 -22.85
CA LEU A 14 -9.19 -34.34 -23.29
C LEU A 14 -9.39 -33.00 -22.58
N ALA A 15 -9.23 -32.95 -21.25
CA ALA A 15 -9.35 -31.71 -20.48
C ALA A 15 -8.31 -30.67 -20.93
N LYS A 16 -7.06 -31.05 -21.19
CA LYS A 16 -6.05 -30.14 -21.75
C LYS A 16 -6.43 -29.60 -23.13
N ARG A 17 -7.00 -30.43 -24.00
CA ARG A 17 -7.47 -30.00 -25.34
C ARG A 17 -8.65 -29.03 -25.25
N TYR A 18 -9.58 -29.22 -24.32
CA TYR A 18 -10.71 -28.32 -24.13
C TYR A 18 -10.25 -26.99 -23.48
N VAL A 19 -9.26 -27.01 -22.57
CA VAL A 19 -8.67 -25.79 -22.00
C VAL A 19 -7.93 -24.99 -23.08
N VAL A 20 -7.15 -25.64 -23.94
CA VAL A 20 -6.47 -24.98 -25.08
C VAL A 20 -7.49 -24.44 -26.09
N LEU A 21 -8.56 -25.19 -26.39
CA LEU A 21 -9.62 -24.74 -27.28
C LEU A 21 -10.43 -23.58 -26.69
N ALA A 22 -10.70 -23.59 -25.39
CA ALA A 22 -11.37 -22.50 -24.68
C ALA A 22 -10.49 -21.26 -24.64
N LEU A 23 -9.18 -21.38 -24.42
CA LEU A 23 -8.21 -20.29 -24.51
C LEU A 23 -8.12 -19.71 -25.94
N LEU A 24 -8.11 -20.56 -26.97
CA LEU A 24 -8.14 -20.12 -28.37
C LEU A 24 -9.47 -19.41 -28.74
N LEU A 25 -10.60 -19.93 -28.28
CA LEU A 25 -11.91 -19.28 -28.46
C LEU A 25 -12.00 -17.95 -27.70
N PHE A 26 -11.45 -17.87 -26.52
CA PHE A 26 -11.36 -16.63 -25.75
C PHE A 26 -10.48 -15.58 -26.46
N CYS A 27 -9.32 -15.99 -27.00
CA CYS A 27 -8.45 -15.11 -27.80
C CYS A 27 -9.16 -14.63 -29.08
N VAL A 28 -9.95 -15.46 -29.76
CA VAL A 28 -10.68 -15.08 -30.97
C VAL A 28 -11.87 -14.15 -30.64
N ALA A 29 -12.53 -14.33 -29.50
CA ALA A 29 -13.64 -13.48 -29.08
C ALA A 29 -13.19 -12.05 -28.70
N THR A 30 -11.93 -11.86 -28.33
CA THR A 30 -11.37 -10.55 -27.95
C THR A 30 -10.89 -9.70 -29.14
N VAL A 31 -10.83 -10.25 -30.35
CA VAL A 31 -10.30 -9.55 -31.53
C VAL A 31 -11.32 -8.57 -32.18
N GLY A 32 -12.57 -8.56 -31.73
CA GLY A 32 -13.68 -7.87 -32.44
C GLY A 32 -14.13 -6.53 -31.92
N ALA A 33 -13.63 -6.03 -30.77
CA ALA A 33 -14.02 -4.73 -30.23
C ALA A 33 -12.78 -3.84 -30.01
N PRO A 34 -12.80 -2.55 -30.35
CA PRO A 34 -11.77 -1.63 -29.90
C PRO A 34 -11.90 -1.47 -28.38
N LEU A 35 -11.14 -2.25 -27.64
CA LEU A 35 -11.01 -2.10 -26.18
C LEU A 35 -10.07 -0.94 -25.94
N HIS A 36 -10.61 0.22 -25.61
CA HIS A 36 -9.83 1.33 -25.06
C HIS A 36 -9.58 1.03 -23.57
N ALA A 37 -8.62 0.16 -23.28
CA ALA A 37 -8.09 -0.01 -21.93
C ALA A 37 -6.93 0.94 -21.77
N GLN A 38 -7.15 2.08 -21.12
CA GLN A 38 -6.08 2.92 -20.59
C GLN A 38 -5.83 2.47 -19.15
N THR A 39 -4.58 2.25 -18.78
CA THR A 39 -4.22 1.91 -17.41
C THR A 39 -3.81 3.19 -16.69
N SER A 40 -4.42 3.43 -15.55
CA SER A 40 -4.15 4.58 -14.67
C SER A 40 -2.71 4.63 -14.10
N THR A 41 -1.90 3.62 -14.41
CA THR A 41 -0.52 3.45 -13.91
C THR A 41 0.54 3.74 -14.98
N THR A 42 0.19 4.41 -16.06
CA THR A 42 1.10 4.74 -17.17
C THR A 42 1.00 6.20 -17.56
N ALA A 43 2.00 6.64 -18.29
CA ALA A 43 2.06 7.96 -18.91
C ALA A 43 1.97 7.87 -20.44
N GLU A 44 1.83 9.01 -21.08
CA GLU A 44 1.83 9.14 -22.52
C GLU A 44 2.75 10.30 -22.94
N ILE A 45 3.43 10.15 -24.07
CA ILE A 45 4.15 11.24 -24.74
C ILE A 45 3.65 11.33 -26.17
N ALA A 46 3.08 12.47 -26.53
CA ALA A 46 2.57 12.73 -27.88
C ALA A 46 3.11 14.06 -28.41
N GLY A 47 2.99 14.28 -29.69
CA GLY A 47 3.42 15.57 -30.27
C GLY A 47 3.37 15.57 -31.79
N SER A 48 3.78 16.68 -32.39
CA SER A 48 3.84 16.88 -33.81
C SER A 48 5.29 17.15 -34.27
N VAL A 49 5.64 16.64 -35.44
CA VAL A 49 6.90 16.95 -36.12
C VAL A 49 6.61 17.92 -37.22
N ILE A 50 7.25 19.12 -37.15
CA ILE A 50 7.02 20.25 -38.07
C ILE A 50 8.35 20.73 -38.67
N ASP A 51 8.26 21.36 -39.83
CA ASP A 51 9.37 22.02 -40.46
C ASP A 51 9.55 23.48 -39.96
N PRO A 52 10.57 24.24 -40.42
CA PRO A 52 10.82 25.61 -39.95
C PRO A 52 9.72 26.62 -40.32
N VAL A 53 8.82 26.30 -41.24
CA VAL A 53 7.68 27.15 -41.60
C VAL A 53 6.37 26.70 -40.93
N GLY A 54 6.44 25.69 -40.09
CA GLY A 54 5.30 25.17 -39.33
C GLY A 54 4.48 24.12 -40.11
N ALA A 55 4.95 23.61 -41.25
CA ALA A 55 4.26 22.57 -41.99
C ALA A 55 4.55 21.17 -41.35
N ALA A 56 3.54 20.33 -41.32
CA ALA A 56 3.64 18.97 -40.78
C ALA A 56 4.59 18.10 -41.63
N ILE A 57 5.41 17.28 -41.00
CA ILE A 57 6.30 16.32 -41.65
C ILE A 57 5.73 14.90 -41.48
N PRO A 58 5.06 14.34 -42.48
CA PRO A 58 4.56 12.97 -42.44
C PRO A 58 5.70 11.95 -42.62
N ASN A 59 5.51 10.75 -42.09
CA ASN A 59 6.48 9.65 -42.17
C ASN A 59 7.87 9.98 -41.58
N ALA A 60 7.98 11.00 -40.73
CA ALA A 60 9.19 11.23 -39.96
C ALA A 60 9.38 10.08 -38.96
N ARG A 61 10.60 9.59 -38.85
CA ARG A 61 10.95 8.56 -37.87
C ARG A 61 11.13 9.19 -36.48
N VAL A 62 10.31 8.82 -35.53
CA VAL A 62 10.39 9.28 -34.13
C VAL A 62 10.84 8.11 -33.25
N VAL A 63 11.88 8.36 -32.45
CA VAL A 63 12.46 7.38 -31.52
C VAL A 63 12.32 7.92 -30.10
N LEU A 64 11.65 7.14 -29.25
CA LEU A 64 11.57 7.36 -27.81
C LEU A 64 12.63 6.48 -27.14
N THR A 65 13.44 7.06 -26.27
CA THR A 65 14.46 6.35 -25.50
C THR A 65 14.30 6.67 -24.02
N ASN A 66 14.14 5.64 -23.18
CA ASN A 66 14.17 5.80 -21.73
C ASN A 66 15.61 6.09 -21.27
N ALA A 67 15.82 7.12 -20.49
CA ALA A 67 17.16 7.57 -20.08
C ALA A 67 17.87 6.56 -19.17
N ASP A 68 17.13 5.86 -18.31
CA ASP A 68 17.66 5.00 -17.25
C ASP A 68 17.97 3.58 -17.75
N THR A 69 17.12 3.05 -18.63
CA THR A 69 17.23 1.67 -19.14
C THR A 69 17.78 1.59 -20.56
N ARG A 70 17.87 2.72 -21.28
CA ARG A 70 18.21 2.78 -22.71
C ARG A 70 17.26 2.02 -23.63
N ALA A 71 16.13 1.55 -23.10
CA ALA A 71 15.10 0.95 -23.93
C ALA A 71 14.58 1.96 -24.93
N SER A 72 14.51 1.59 -26.22
CA SER A 72 14.06 2.47 -27.29
C SER A 72 12.92 1.84 -28.09
N THR A 73 11.97 2.68 -28.47
CA THR A 73 10.84 2.32 -29.34
C THR A 73 10.79 3.33 -30.47
N ALA A 74 10.59 2.88 -31.72
CA ALA A 74 10.53 3.76 -32.88
C ALA A 74 9.17 3.64 -33.57
N ILE A 75 8.60 4.80 -33.92
CA ILE A 75 7.37 4.92 -34.70
C ILE A 75 7.56 5.92 -35.82
N THR A 76 6.59 6.05 -36.71
CA THR A 76 6.56 7.08 -37.74
C THR A 76 5.37 8.01 -37.53
N THR A 77 5.54 9.30 -37.88
CA THR A 77 4.43 10.26 -37.85
C THR A 77 3.36 9.91 -38.88
N ASP A 78 2.13 10.25 -38.57
CA ASP A 78 1.00 10.12 -39.51
C ASP A 78 1.01 11.20 -40.61
N GLY A 79 -0.06 11.26 -41.43
CA GLY A 79 -0.20 12.24 -42.52
C GLY A 79 -0.27 13.70 -42.06
N GLN A 80 -0.51 13.95 -40.78
CA GLN A 80 -0.56 15.27 -40.15
C GLN A 80 0.68 15.57 -39.32
N GLY A 81 1.73 14.71 -39.40
CA GLY A 81 2.96 14.87 -38.65
C GLY A 81 2.84 14.50 -37.19
N PHE A 82 1.72 13.92 -36.76
CA PHE A 82 1.46 13.56 -35.35
C PHE A 82 2.08 12.21 -35.01
N TYR A 83 2.53 12.07 -33.73
CA TYR A 83 3.01 10.82 -33.16
C TYR A 83 2.55 10.68 -31.72
N ARG A 84 2.47 9.42 -31.21
CA ARG A 84 2.04 9.10 -29.85
C ARG A 84 2.72 7.84 -29.35
N PHE A 85 3.28 7.92 -28.13
CA PHE A 85 3.78 6.78 -27.35
C PHE A 85 2.92 6.64 -26.10
N SER A 86 2.13 5.60 -26.00
CA SER A 86 1.26 5.30 -24.88
C SER A 86 1.82 4.19 -24.01
N LEU A 87 1.22 3.99 -22.81
CA LEU A 87 1.59 2.96 -21.83
C LEU A 87 3.06 3.03 -21.40
N LEU A 88 3.56 4.26 -21.19
CA LEU A 88 4.91 4.50 -20.72
C LEU A 88 4.96 4.40 -19.20
N LYS A 89 6.01 3.79 -18.65
CA LYS A 89 6.32 3.91 -17.23
C LYS A 89 6.72 5.34 -16.89
N PRO A 90 6.40 5.85 -15.69
CA PRO A 90 6.95 7.13 -15.24
C PRO A 90 8.48 7.13 -15.29
N GLY A 91 9.06 8.27 -15.69
CA GLY A 91 10.51 8.42 -15.79
C GLY A 91 10.95 9.43 -16.83
N ASN A 92 12.27 9.51 -17.05
CA ASN A 92 12.91 10.43 -17.97
C ASN A 92 13.06 9.80 -19.36
N TYR A 93 12.64 10.53 -20.38
CA TYR A 93 12.69 10.08 -21.77
C TYR A 93 13.34 11.13 -22.67
N SER A 94 13.97 10.64 -23.73
CA SER A 94 14.43 11.44 -24.83
C SER A 94 13.64 11.07 -26.09
N VAL A 95 13.00 12.02 -26.72
CA VAL A 95 12.28 11.88 -28.00
C VAL A 95 13.10 12.50 -29.11
N SER A 96 13.47 11.73 -30.13
CA SER A 96 14.20 12.24 -31.28
C SER A 96 13.42 12.01 -32.58
N ALA A 97 13.34 13.01 -33.44
CA ALA A 97 12.72 12.89 -34.76
C ALA A 97 13.74 13.11 -35.87
N SER A 98 13.62 12.33 -36.94
CA SER A 98 14.46 12.43 -38.15
C SER A 98 13.62 12.26 -39.41
N ALA A 99 13.93 13.07 -40.43
CA ALA A 99 13.31 12.97 -41.75
C ALA A 99 14.34 13.30 -42.84
N ALA A 100 14.12 12.81 -44.08
CA ALA A 100 15.03 13.04 -45.19
C ALA A 100 15.10 14.53 -45.54
N GLY A 101 16.31 15.08 -45.59
CA GLY A 101 16.54 16.51 -45.85
C GLY A 101 16.49 17.41 -44.62
N PHE A 102 16.29 16.86 -43.44
CA PHE A 102 16.23 17.59 -42.16
C PHE A 102 17.31 17.11 -41.19
N GLN A 103 17.68 17.98 -40.28
CA GLN A 103 18.49 17.62 -39.11
C GLN A 103 17.63 16.90 -38.04
N THR A 104 18.26 15.99 -37.29
CA THR A 104 17.59 15.34 -36.16
C THR A 104 17.36 16.36 -35.03
N ALA A 105 16.12 16.46 -34.58
CA ALA A 105 15.77 17.19 -33.35
C ALA A 105 15.56 16.23 -32.22
N THR A 106 15.92 16.66 -31.00
CA THR A 106 15.73 15.87 -29.76
C THR A 106 15.06 16.72 -28.68
N HIS A 107 14.11 16.15 -27.97
CA HIS A 107 13.40 16.76 -26.85
C HIS A 107 13.46 15.80 -25.63
N ASN A 108 13.81 16.35 -24.47
CA ASN A 108 13.79 15.59 -23.22
C ASN A 108 12.45 15.82 -22.51
N ALA A 109 11.73 14.76 -22.21
CA ALA A 109 10.41 14.77 -21.60
C ALA A 109 10.41 13.95 -20.29
N ILE A 110 9.68 14.41 -19.29
CA ILE A 110 9.45 13.68 -18.04
C ILE A 110 8.04 13.14 -18.10
N ALA A 111 7.92 11.82 -18.21
CA ALA A 111 6.63 11.13 -18.15
C ALA A 111 6.25 10.93 -16.70
N THR A 112 5.17 11.56 -16.24
CA THR A 112 4.58 11.37 -14.91
C THR A 112 3.31 10.54 -14.99
N LEU A 113 3.00 9.84 -13.95
CA LEU A 113 1.84 8.95 -13.86
C LEU A 113 0.55 9.69 -14.23
N GLY A 114 -0.32 9.07 -15.04
CA GLY A 114 -1.59 9.64 -15.50
C GLY A 114 -1.46 10.79 -16.50
N SER A 115 -0.25 11.29 -16.78
CA SER A 115 -0.06 12.46 -17.64
C SER A 115 0.05 12.11 -19.12
N SER A 116 -0.41 13.05 -19.98
CA SER A 116 -0.10 13.11 -21.40
C SER A 116 0.83 14.31 -21.66
N VAL A 117 2.09 14.02 -21.92
CA VAL A 117 3.13 15.03 -22.13
C VAL A 117 3.20 15.39 -23.61
N THR A 118 3.10 16.68 -23.95
CA THR A 118 3.21 17.16 -25.32
C THR A 118 4.65 17.53 -25.68
N ALA A 119 5.28 16.76 -26.57
CA ALA A 119 6.65 16.98 -27.03
C ALA A 119 6.67 17.28 -28.54
N ASN A 120 6.52 18.54 -28.92
CA ASN A 120 6.59 18.96 -30.33
C ASN A 120 8.04 19.11 -30.80
N LEU A 121 8.34 18.60 -31.98
CA LEU A 121 9.69 18.59 -32.57
C LEU A 121 9.74 19.39 -33.88
N GLY A 122 10.43 20.53 -33.84
CA GLY A 122 10.73 21.33 -35.04
C GLY A 122 12.03 20.85 -35.69
N LEU A 123 11.97 20.36 -36.93
CA LEU A 123 13.16 19.94 -37.67
C LEU A 123 13.72 21.10 -38.52
N SER A 124 15.00 21.37 -38.40
CA SER A 124 15.73 22.32 -39.24
C SER A 124 16.20 21.65 -40.55
N ILE A 125 16.30 22.42 -41.64
CA ILE A 125 16.81 21.92 -42.92
C ILE A 125 18.29 21.52 -42.74
N ALA A 126 18.71 20.39 -43.30
CA ALA A 126 20.07 19.91 -43.24
C ALA A 126 21.02 20.84 -43.96
N SER A 127 21.57 21.83 -43.26
CA SER A 127 22.76 22.58 -43.65
C SER A 127 23.91 22.13 -42.75
N GLN A 128 25.13 22.00 -43.26
CA GLN A 128 26.27 21.41 -42.56
C GLN A 128 26.42 21.89 -41.11
N GLN A 129 26.42 20.93 -40.16
CA GLN A 129 26.79 21.04 -38.75
C GLN A 129 25.87 21.87 -37.84
N GLU A 130 25.04 21.16 -37.08
CA GLU A 130 24.86 21.24 -35.64
C GLU A 130 23.57 20.49 -35.22
N SER A 131 23.61 19.61 -34.23
CA SER A 131 22.40 19.07 -33.61
C SER A 131 21.87 20.13 -32.65
N ILE A 132 20.63 20.54 -32.79
CA ILE A 132 19.98 21.46 -31.85
C ILE A 132 19.31 20.62 -30.74
N GLU A 133 19.84 20.67 -29.53
CA GLU A 133 19.19 20.18 -28.35
C GLU A 133 18.22 21.25 -27.83
N VAL A 134 16.93 21.01 -27.97
CA VAL A 134 15.90 21.88 -27.38
C VAL A 134 15.64 21.41 -25.95
N ASN A 135 16.31 22.02 -24.99
CA ASN A 135 15.98 21.87 -23.56
C ASN A 135 14.82 22.82 -23.23
N SER A 136 13.60 22.34 -23.26
CA SER A 136 12.47 23.07 -22.69
C SER A 136 12.53 22.95 -21.17
N GLY A 137 13.07 23.97 -20.49
CA GLY A 137 13.06 24.09 -19.05
C GLY A 137 11.69 24.51 -18.46
N ALA A 138 10.63 24.50 -19.26
CA ALA A 138 9.27 24.74 -18.82
C ALA A 138 8.62 23.39 -18.44
N ALA A 139 8.00 23.34 -17.26
CA ALA A 139 7.16 22.20 -16.91
C ALA A 139 6.09 22.03 -18.01
N ASP A 140 6.02 20.83 -18.58
CA ASP A 140 5.02 20.50 -19.58
C ASP A 140 3.63 20.61 -18.94
N ILE A 141 2.80 21.51 -19.46
CA ILE A 141 1.45 21.72 -18.93
C ILE A 141 0.54 20.65 -19.53
N GLN A 142 -0.10 19.89 -18.66
CA GLN A 142 -1.12 18.93 -19.07
C GLN A 142 -2.37 19.68 -19.56
N THR A 143 -2.75 19.47 -20.81
CA THR A 143 -3.91 20.12 -21.44
C THR A 143 -4.94 19.12 -21.98
N GLU A 144 -4.68 17.82 -21.86
CA GLU A 144 -5.46 16.80 -22.57
C GLU A 144 -6.48 16.07 -21.72
N ASN A 145 -6.44 16.15 -20.37
CA ASN A 145 -7.47 15.60 -19.52
C ASN A 145 -7.92 16.60 -18.44
N ALA A 146 -9.14 16.40 -17.95
CA ALA A 146 -9.76 17.24 -16.93
C ALA A 146 -9.79 16.54 -15.56
N ASP A 147 -9.01 15.49 -15.37
CA ASP A 147 -8.99 14.72 -14.13
C ASP A 147 -8.35 15.54 -13.00
N LEU A 148 -8.97 15.52 -11.84
CA LEU A 148 -8.39 16.11 -10.65
C LEU A 148 -7.44 15.08 -10.03
N GLU A 149 -6.18 15.19 -10.40
CA GLU A 149 -5.12 14.28 -10.03
C GLU A 149 -4.04 14.97 -9.20
N THR A 150 -3.52 14.26 -8.21
CA THR A 150 -2.32 14.62 -7.47
C THR A 150 -1.27 13.54 -7.71
N SER A 151 -0.21 13.85 -8.42
CA SER A 151 0.93 12.95 -8.66
C SER A 151 2.11 13.34 -7.78
N ILE A 152 2.75 12.34 -7.15
CA ILE A 152 3.85 12.51 -6.21
C ILE A 152 4.94 11.50 -6.56
N ASN A 153 6.10 12.01 -6.94
CA ASN A 153 7.25 11.19 -7.32
C ASN A 153 8.08 10.74 -6.11
N ALA A 154 9.02 9.81 -6.31
CA ALA A 154 9.88 9.25 -5.27
C ALA A 154 10.65 10.32 -4.47
N THR A 155 11.12 11.40 -5.11
CA THR A 155 11.82 12.49 -4.42
C THR A 155 10.89 13.24 -3.49
N GLN A 156 9.68 13.54 -3.93
CA GLN A 156 8.67 14.18 -3.08
C GLN A 156 8.25 13.26 -1.93
N ILE A 157 8.02 11.95 -2.20
CA ILE A 157 7.71 10.95 -1.18
C ILE A 157 8.78 10.94 -0.08
N SER A 158 10.05 10.97 -0.44
CA SER A 158 11.18 10.89 0.52
C SER A 158 11.32 12.10 1.43
N VAL A 159 10.78 13.27 1.06
CA VAL A 159 10.89 14.52 1.85
C VAL A 159 9.59 14.90 2.56
N LEU A 160 8.46 14.27 2.20
CA LEU A 160 7.19 14.52 2.87
C LEU A 160 7.22 13.96 4.31
N PRO A 161 6.79 14.75 5.30
CA PRO A 161 6.63 14.22 6.65
C PRO A 161 5.58 13.09 6.64
N ASN A 162 6.03 11.89 6.92
CA ASN A 162 5.17 10.71 6.92
C ASN A 162 5.30 9.98 8.27
N PRO A 163 4.32 10.11 9.17
CA PRO A 163 4.33 9.39 10.43
C PRO A 163 4.27 7.88 10.21
N GLY A 164 5.30 7.17 10.67
CA GLY A 164 5.37 5.71 10.56
C GLY A 164 5.81 5.18 9.21
N ASN A 165 6.22 6.03 8.26
CA ASN A 165 6.54 5.66 6.87
C ASN A 165 5.43 4.82 6.21
N ASP A 166 4.20 5.23 6.44
CA ASP A 166 3.01 4.58 5.88
C ASP A 166 2.82 5.00 4.42
N LEU A 167 2.84 4.06 3.50
CA LEU A 167 2.64 4.29 2.08
C LEU A 167 1.32 5.04 1.81
N SER A 168 0.27 4.67 2.51
CA SER A 168 -1.05 5.24 2.30
C SER A 168 -1.15 6.71 2.73
N ALA A 169 -0.27 7.18 3.62
CA ALA A 169 -0.26 8.57 4.08
C ALA A 169 0.04 9.58 2.95
N VAL A 170 0.62 9.13 1.85
CA VAL A 170 0.82 9.95 0.65
C VAL A 170 -0.52 10.51 0.12
N ALA A 171 -1.61 9.77 0.26
CA ALA A 171 -2.94 10.21 -0.14
C ALA A 171 -3.43 11.46 0.63
N LEU A 172 -2.91 11.72 1.84
CA LEU A 172 -3.26 12.92 2.64
C LEU A 172 -2.86 14.25 1.98
N THR A 173 -2.00 14.21 0.99
CA THR A 173 -1.60 15.41 0.24
C THR A 173 -2.65 15.84 -0.80
N SER A 174 -3.63 14.98 -1.07
CA SER A 174 -4.66 15.22 -2.08
C SER A 174 -5.82 16.06 -1.53
N PRO A 175 -6.46 16.89 -2.35
CA PRO A 175 -7.62 17.64 -1.93
C PRO A 175 -8.81 16.75 -1.53
N GLY A 176 -9.55 17.14 -0.49
CA GLY A 176 -10.80 16.48 -0.09
C GLY A 176 -10.64 15.16 0.64
N VAL A 177 -9.41 14.79 1.01
CA VAL A 177 -9.15 13.57 1.78
C VAL A 177 -9.23 13.85 3.28
N VAL A 178 -9.82 12.91 4.01
CA VAL A 178 -9.83 12.87 5.47
C VAL A 178 -9.45 11.46 5.90
N MET A 179 -8.48 11.35 6.81
CA MET A 179 -8.16 10.06 7.43
C MET A 179 -9.15 9.78 8.56
N ASN A 180 -9.85 8.68 8.47
CA ASN A 180 -10.71 8.22 9.55
C ASN A 180 -9.85 7.46 10.58
N THR A 181 -9.60 8.10 11.71
CA THR A 181 -8.85 7.50 12.82
C THR A 181 -9.76 6.77 13.82
N THR A 182 -11.06 6.73 13.60
CA THR A 182 -12.07 6.12 14.47
C THR A 182 -12.12 4.60 14.22
N GLY A 183 -11.17 3.85 14.65
CA GLY A 183 -11.15 2.41 14.45
C GLY A 183 -9.97 1.71 15.11
N GLY A 184 -9.21 2.43 15.95
CA GLY A 184 -8.14 1.86 16.73
C GLY A 184 -6.81 1.72 16.00
N ALA A 185 -6.64 2.41 14.87
CA ALA A 185 -5.33 2.53 14.24
C ALA A 185 -4.36 3.24 15.20
N THR A 186 -3.50 2.50 15.82
CA THR A 186 -2.56 2.98 16.85
C THR A 186 -1.51 3.93 16.26
N PHE A 187 -1.38 4.00 14.94
CA PHE A 187 -0.31 4.71 14.23
C PHE A 187 -0.77 5.59 13.06
N GLY A 188 -2.05 5.81 12.86
CA GLY A 188 -2.54 6.62 11.77
C GLY A 188 -2.73 5.88 10.44
N GLY A 189 -2.38 4.61 10.34
CA GLY A 189 -2.80 3.75 9.26
C GLY A 189 -4.31 3.63 9.27
N GLY A 190 -4.98 4.60 8.69
CA GLY A 190 -6.43 4.71 8.72
C GLY A 190 -7.04 4.51 7.36
N ASN A 191 -8.33 4.33 7.39
CA ASN A 191 -9.11 4.34 6.18
C ASN A 191 -9.30 5.79 5.72
N TYR A 192 -9.17 6.03 4.43
CA TYR A 192 -9.30 7.35 3.82
C TYR A 192 -10.71 7.55 3.28
N GLU A 193 -11.29 8.68 3.61
CA GLU A 193 -12.54 9.17 3.04
C GLU A 193 -12.22 10.32 2.09
N PHE A 194 -12.76 10.27 0.88
CA PHE A 194 -12.59 11.31 -0.11
C PHE A 194 -13.94 11.98 -0.37
N PHE A 195 -14.00 13.31 -0.18
CA PHE A 195 -15.20 14.10 -0.38
C PHE A 195 -16.45 13.57 0.35
N GLY A 196 -16.26 12.96 1.54
CA GLY A 196 -17.32 12.39 2.35
C GLY A 196 -17.82 11.02 1.90
N LEU A 197 -17.17 10.38 0.91
CA LEU A 197 -17.44 9.00 0.54
C LEU A 197 -16.70 8.04 1.48
N PRO A 198 -17.32 6.92 1.86
CA PRO A 198 -16.71 5.97 2.79
C PRO A 198 -15.45 5.30 2.20
N SER A 199 -14.56 4.88 3.08
CA SER A 199 -13.25 4.33 2.70
C SER A 199 -13.30 3.12 1.77
N ASN A 200 -14.33 2.29 1.87
CA ASN A 200 -14.53 1.14 0.98
C ASN A 200 -15.05 1.50 -0.42
N SER A 201 -15.18 2.79 -0.71
CA SER A 201 -15.49 3.28 -2.06
C SER A 201 -14.24 3.63 -2.88
N ASN A 202 -13.05 3.53 -2.29
CA ASN A 202 -11.78 3.84 -2.96
C ASN A 202 -11.19 2.60 -3.64
N VAL A 203 -10.45 2.84 -4.72
CA VAL A 203 -9.68 1.81 -5.43
C VAL A 203 -8.19 2.06 -5.17
N PHE A 204 -7.51 1.03 -4.69
CA PHE A 204 -6.06 1.01 -4.59
C PHE A 204 -5.51 0.08 -5.66
N THR A 205 -4.49 0.51 -6.39
CA THR A 205 -3.79 -0.33 -7.37
C THR A 205 -2.29 -0.26 -7.19
N TYR A 206 -1.63 -1.38 -7.45
CA TYR A 206 -0.18 -1.46 -7.49
C TYR A 206 0.27 -1.98 -8.87
N ASP A 207 1.01 -1.17 -9.63
CA ASP A 207 1.36 -1.43 -11.03
C ASP A 207 0.14 -1.83 -11.90
N GLY A 208 -1.05 -1.30 -11.60
CA GLY A 208 -2.31 -1.59 -12.29
C GLY A 208 -3.05 -2.85 -11.83
N ALA A 209 -2.53 -3.60 -10.88
CA ALA A 209 -3.25 -4.68 -10.20
C ALA A 209 -4.03 -4.13 -9.01
N ASN A 210 -5.18 -4.74 -8.71
CA ASN A 210 -5.96 -4.39 -7.52
C ASN A 210 -5.18 -4.71 -6.24
N ASP A 211 -5.15 -3.74 -5.32
CA ASP A 211 -4.46 -3.80 -4.03
C ASP A 211 -5.40 -3.56 -2.84
N ASN A 212 -6.71 -3.57 -3.06
CA ASN A 212 -7.66 -3.48 -1.96
C ASN A 212 -7.65 -4.72 -1.08
N ASP A 213 -7.85 -4.54 0.22
CA ASP A 213 -8.17 -5.63 1.15
C ASP A 213 -9.37 -6.43 0.61
N PRO A 214 -9.23 -7.75 0.42
CA PRO A 214 -10.26 -8.57 -0.20
C PRO A 214 -11.50 -8.79 0.66
N TYR A 215 -11.47 -8.47 1.97
CA TYR A 215 -12.59 -8.67 2.89
C TYR A 215 -13.47 -7.42 3.02
N PHE A 216 -12.86 -6.26 3.15
CA PHE A 216 -13.56 -5.01 3.44
C PHE A 216 -13.47 -3.99 2.32
N ASN A 217 -12.69 -4.27 1.29
CA ASN A 217 -12.45 -3.36 0.17
C ASN A 217 -11.92 -1.99 0.61
N ILE A 218 -11.03 -1.98 1.57
CA ILE A 218 -10.34 -0.80 2.09
C ILE A 218 -8.87 -0.82 1.68
N ASN A 219 -8.08 0.15 2.15
CA ASN A 219 -6.64 0.12 2.00
C ASN A 219 -6.07 -1.17 2.58
N ASN A 220 -5.22 -1.85 1.81
CA ASN A 220 -4.55 -3.06 2.28
C ASN A 220 -3.40 -2.67 3.22
N THR A 221 -3.44 -3.22 4.42
CA THR A 221 -2.44 -2.97 5.46
C THR A 221 -2.04 -4.29 6.10
N GLY A 222 -0.79 -4.38 6.51
CA GLY A 222 -0.31 -5.52 7.27
C GLY A 222 -0.84 -5.57 8.71
N ALA A 223 -0.25 -6.45 9.50
CA ALA A 223 -0.63 -6.65 10.90
C ALA A 223 -0.50 -5.39 11.77
N THR A 224 0.30 -4.42 11.37
CA THR A 224 0.53 -3.16 12.09
C THR A 224 -0.52 -2.08 11.81
N ASN A 225 -1.43 -2.29 10.89
CA ASN A 225 -2.31 -1.31 10.27
C ASN A 225 -1.54 -0.17 9.57
N LEU A 226 -0.30 -0.40 9.20
CA LEU A 226 0.50 0.45 8.32
C LEU A 226 0.62 -0.23 6.96
N SER A 227 0.52 0.52 5.88
CA SER A 227 0.89 0.05 4.55
C SER A 227 2.40 0.18 4.40
N LEU A 228 3.13 -0.94 4.46
CA LEU A 228 4.54 -0.96 4.11
C LEU A 228 4.70 -0.82 2.58
N GLY A 229 5.92 -0.58 2.10
CA GLY A 229 6.22 -0.46 0.67
C GLY A 229 6.47 0.98 0.21
N LEU A 230 6.56 1.95 1.14
CA LEU A 230 6.90 3.33 0.78
C LEU A 230 8.24 3.43 0.05
N ASN A 231 9.20 2.59 0.42
CA ASN A 231 10.53 2.55 -0.20
C ASN A 231 10.53 1.86 -1.57
N ASP A 232 9.54 1.02 -1.88
CA ASP A 232 9.38 0.35 -3.17
C ASP A 232 8.69 1.23 -4.23
N VAL A 233 8.04 2.33 -3.82
CA VAL A 233 7.25 3.18 -4.73
C VAL A 233 8.12 4.19 -5.47
N GLN A 234 7.96 4.23 -6.80
CA GLN A 234 8.56 5.21 -7.70
C GLN A 234 7.70 6.47 -7.81
N GLU A 235 6.40 6.30 -7.92
CA GLU A 235 5.43 7.37 -8.09
C GLU A 235 4.06 6.93 -7.61
N THR A 236 3.30 7.85 -7.05
CA THR A 236 1.90 7.66 -6.64
C THR A 236 1.04 8.69 -7.32
N SER A 237 -0.12 8.26 -7.81
CA SER A 237 -1.16 9.14 -8.31
C SER A 237 -2.44 8.94 -7.50
N VAL A 238 -3.06 10.05 -7.10
CA VAL A 238 -4.36 10.06 -6.42
C VAL A 238 -5.34 10.83 -7.27
N VAL A 239 -6.25 10.12 -7.91
CA VAL A 239 -7.30 10.69 -8.76
C VAL A 239 -8.57 10.76 -7.96
N THR A 240 -8.99 11.97 -7.63
CA THR A 240 -10.16 12.21 -6.78
C THR A 240 -11.43 12.50 -7.57
N ASN A 241 -11.29 12.80 -8.86
CA ASN A 241 -12.41 13.02 -9.77
C ASN A 241 -11.99 12.49 -11.16
N GLY A 242 -12.31 11.24 -11.42
CA GLY A 242 -11.99 10.56 -12.68
C GLY A 242 -13.24 10.49 -13.56
N TYR A 243 -13.32 11.36 -14.55
CA TYR A 243 -14.40 11.32 -15.55
C TYR A 243 -14.06 10.42 -16.73
N SER A 244 -12.84 9.97 -16.84
CA SER A 244 -12.44 9.09 -17.94
C SER A 244 -12.78 7.63 -17.63
N GLY A 245 -13.05 6.84 -18.65
CA GLY A 245 -13.36 5.41 -18.50
C GLY A 245 -12.20 4.53 -18.00
N GLN A 246 -11.02 5.10 -17.78
CA GLN A 246 -9.87 4.41 -17.20
C GLN A 246 -9.97 4.27 -15.67
N TYR A 247 -10.73 5.15 -15.02
CA TYR A 247 -11.01 5.10 -13.59
C TYR A 247 -12.41 4.54 -13.38
N GLY A 248 -12.53 3.45 -12.68
CA GLY A 248 -13.82 2.80 -12.49
C GLY A 248 -13.81 1.77 -11.37
N GLY A 249 -14.94 1.07 -11.24
CA GLY A 249 -15.14 0.05 -10.23
C GLY A 249 -15.78 0.59 -8.96
N LEU A 250 -15.34 1.72 -8.41
CA LEU A 250 -15.86 2.33 -7.19
C LEU A 250 -16.07 3.84 -7.37
N ALA A 251 -16.85 4.45 -6.46
CA ALA A 251 -17.26 5.84 -6.56
C ALA A 251 -16.29 6.83 -5.91
N GLY A 252 -15.32 6.35 -5.14
CA GLY A 252 -14.34 7.15 -4.43
C GLY A 252 -13.11 7.50 -5.27
N ALA A 253 -12.01 7.80 -4.60
CA ALA A 253 -10.74 8.07 -5.27
C ALA A 253 -10.09 6.79 -5.82
N SER A 254 -9.25 6.97 -6.84
CA SER A 254 -8.33 5.94 -7.32
C SER A 254 -6.91 6.30 -6.88
N ILE A 255 -6.30 5.47 -6.05
CA ILE A 255 -4.94 5.61 -5.55
C ILE A 255 -4.08 4.58 -6.29
N ASN A 256 -3.11 5.07 -7.05
CA ASN A 256 -2.32 4.21 -7.93
C ASN A 256 -0.85 4.31 -7.53
N TYR A 257 -0.24 3.19 -7.19
CA TYR A 257 1.17 3.05 -6.88
C TYR A 257 1.90 2.42 -8.07
N VAL A 258 3.07 2.95 -8.40
CA VAL A 258 3.98 2.36 -9.38
C VAL A 258 5.29 2.02 -8.68
N SER A 259 5.71 0.76 -8.77
CA SER A 259 6.90 0.29 -8.11
C SER A 259 8.18 0.72 -8.81
N LYS A 260 9.26 0.88 -8.03
CA LYS A 260 10.62 1.06 -8.53
C LYS A 260 11.04 -0.15 -9.35
N SER A 261 11.96 0.08 -10.27
CA SER A 261 12.59 -0.97 -11.09
C SER A 261 14.10 -0.79 -11.13
N GLY A 262 14.82 -1.82 -11.54
CA GLY A 262 16.25 -1.70 -11.82
C GLY A 262 16.52 -0.82 -13.04
N THR A 263 17.71 -0.26 -13.10
CA THR A 263 18.23 0.58 -14.18
C THR A 263 19.58 0.06 -14.68
N ASN A 264 20.22 0.74 -15.61
CA ASN A 264 21.56 0.41 -16.09
C ASN A 264 22.67 0.70 -15.07
N THR A 265 22.35 1.38 -13.97
CA THR A 265 23.26 1.64 -12.86
C THR A 265 22.73 1.00 -11.59
N PHE A 266 23.61 0.47 -10.75
CA PHE A 266 23.21 0.02 -9.43
C PHE A 266 22.80 1.20 -8.57
N HIS A 267 21.69 1.07 -7.88
CA HIS A 267 21.14 2.06 -6.96
C HIS A 267 20.42 1.36 -5.83
N GLY A 268 20.25 2.05 -4.72
CA GLY A 268 19.57 1.54 -3.55
C GLY A 268 19.78 2.46 -2.36
N ASN A 269 19.16 2.12 -1.27
CA ASN A 269 19.29 2.82 0.00
C ASN A 269 19.29 1.84 1.17
N ALA A 270 19.72 2.33 2.33
CA ALA A 270 19.56 1.67 3.61
C ALA A 270 19.29 2.74 4.65
N GLU A 271 18.14 2.67 5.31
CA GLU A 271 17.68 3.67 6.25
C GLU A 271 17.16 3.00 7.51
N TYR A 272 17.34 3.71 8.65
CA TYR A 272 16.88 3.25 9.94
C TYR A 272 16.32 4.42 10.74
N TRP A 273 15.13 4.25 11.26
CA TRP A 273 14.46 5.20 12.14
C TRP A 273 14.23 4.57 13.49
N TRP A 274 14.54 5.34 14.52
CA TRP A 274 14.28 4.96 15.89
C TRP A 274 13.52 6.06 16.62
N ASN A 275 12.51 5.66 17.36
CA ASN A 275 11.80 6.53 18.29
C ASN A 275 11.70 5.84 19.65
N GLY A 276 12.12 6.54 20.69
CA GLY A 276 12.11 6.06 22.05
C GLY A 276 11.47 7.05 23.02
N ARG A 277 11.00 6.55 24.14
CA ARG A 277 10.37 7.34 25.21
C ARG A 277 11.16 8.59 25.59
N ALA A 278 12.49 8.56 25.51
CA ALA A 278 13.35 9.67 25.89
C ALA A 278 13.14 10.91 25.01
N LEU A 279 12.78 10.73 23.75
CA LEU A 279 12.57 11.79 22.77
C LEU A 279 11.13 12.33 22.75
N ASN A 280 10.18 11.66 23.40
CA ASN A 280 8.78 12.01 23.36
C ASN A 280 8.39 12.91 24.55
N ALA A 281 7.45 13.83 24.30
CA ALA A 281 6.75 14.51 25.39
C ALA A 281 5.83 13.52 26.13
N ASN A 282 5.50 13.82 27.39
CA ASN A 282 4.45 13.06 28.08
C ASN A 282 3.07 13.50 27.57
N ASN A 283 2.10 12.57 27.58
CA ASN A 283 0.72 12.92 27.33
C ASN A 283 0.22 13.94 28.37
N TYR A 284 -0.55 14.93 27.92
CA TYR A 284 -1.06 16.00 28.78
C TYR A 284 -1.85 15.47 29.99
N PHE A 285 -2.77 14.55 29.78
CA PHE A 285 -3.60 13.99 30.86
C PHE A 285 -2.80 13.12 31.82
N LEU A 286 -1.77 12.42 31.33
CA LEU A 286 -0.85 11.67 32.19
C LEU A 286 0.00 12.61 33.03
N SER A 287 0.47 13.71 32.46
CA SER A 287 1.23 14.73 33.18
C SER A 287 0.40 15.38 34.29
N GLN A 288 -0.88 15.67 34.05
CA GLN A 288 -1.80 16.18 35.08
C GLN A 288 -1.98 15.21 36.26
N GLN A 289 -1.91 13.91 36.00
CA GLN A 289 -2.04 12.86 37.02
C GLN A 289 -0.70 12.51 37.68
N GLY A 290 0.40 13.20 37.32
CA GLY A 290 1.74 12.88 37.81
C GLY A 290 2.27 11.53 37.34
N ALA A 291 1.65 10.93 36.29
CA ALA A 291 2.06 9.65 35.76
C ALA A 291 3.34 9.78 34.91
N PRO A 292 4.26 8.81 34.94
CA PRO A 292 5.47 8.84 34.15
C PRO A 292 5.14 8.70 32.65
N ARG A 293 6.07 9.18 31.82
CA ARG A 293 5.98 8.95 30.37
C ARG A 293 5.91 7.47 30.05
N GLN A 294 5.02 7.13 29.13
CA GLN A 294 4.84 5.76 28.67
C GLN A 294 6.13 5.24 28.00
N PHE A 295 6.33 3.94 28.12
CA PHE A 295 7.41 3.28 27.39
C PHE A 295 7.06 3.23 25.90
N VAL A 296 7.96 3.72 25.06
CA VAL A 296 7.89 3.62 23.60
C VAL A 296 9.24 3.17 23.10
N ASN A 297 9.27 2.18 22.25
CA ASN A 297 10.43 1.78 21.48
C ASN A 297 9.98 1.35 20.10
N ALA A 298 10.20 2.20 19.11
CA ALA A 298 9.84 1.98 17.72
C ALA A 298 11.11 1.91 16.89
N ASN A 299 11.27 0.85 16.14
CA ASN A 299 12.37 0.62 15.22
C ASN A 299 11.78 0.33 13.84
N GLN A 300 12.20 1.11 12.86
CA GLN A 300 11.81 0.90 11.47
C GLN A 300 13.08 0.92 10.62
N TYR A 301 13.16 0.03 9.66
CA TYR A 301 14.32 -0.12 8.80
C TYR A 301 13.88 -0.50 7.40
N VAL A 302 14.56 0.05 6.41
CA VAL A 302 14.35 -0.26 5.00
C VAL A 302 15.69 -0.44 4.31
N THR A 303 15.73 -1.30 3.32
CA THR A 303 16.89 -1.44 2.43
C THR A 303 16.44 -1.90 1.06
N SER A 304 16.96 -1.24 0.03
CA SER A 304 16.69 -1.63 -1.35
C SER A 304 17.95 -1.71 -2.19
N LEU A 305 17.88 -2.49 -3.24
CA LEU A 305 18.93 -2.61 -4.26
C LEU A 305 18.29 -2.87 -5.62
N GLY A 306 18.65 -2.05 -6.59
CA GLY A 306 18.26 -2.22 -7.99
C GLY A 306 19.45 -2.10 -8.92
N GLY A 307 19.34 -2.71 -10.10
CA GLY A 307 20.41 -2.62 -11.09
C GLY A 307 20.22 -3.57 -12.27
N PRO A 308 21.22 -3.62 -13.18
CA PRO A 308 21.16 -4.47 -14.36
C PRO A 308 21.63 -5.90 -14.06
N ILE A 309 20.84 -6.90 -14.46
CA ILE A 309 21.31 -8.25 -14.67
C ILE A 309 22.07 -8.31 -16.00
N LYS A 310 21.51 -7.64 -17.03
CA LYS A 310 22.11 -7.43 -18.33
C LYS A 310 21.75 -6.01 -18.80
N LYS A 311 22.76 -5.17 -19.00
CA LYS A 311 22.58 -3.79 -19.45
C LYS A 311 21.67 -3.72 -20.67
N ASP A 312 20.80 -2.71 -20.67
CA ASP A 312 19.78 -2.37 -21.67
C ASP A 312 18.67 -3.43 -21.84
N LYS A 313 18.74 -4.59 -21.16
CA LYS A 313 17.85 -5.72 -21.43
C LYS A 313 17.13 -6.28 -20.22
N ALA A 314 17.85 -6.54 -19.12
CA ALA A 314 17.27 -7.21 -17.96
C ALA A 314 17.72 -6.54 -16.67
N PHE A 315 16.77 -6.30 -15.79
CA PHE A 315 16.98 -5.53 -14.58
C PHE A 315 16.31 -6.23 -13.40
N PHE A 316 16.76 -5.93 -12.20
CA PHE A 316 16.14 -6.36 -10.97
C PHE A 316 15.99 -5.21 -9.98
N PHE A 317 15.04 -5.32 -9.10
CA PHE A 317 14.89 -4.49 -7.92
C PHE A 317 14.42 -5.37 -6.76
N VAL A 318 15.01 -5.19 -5.60
CA VAL A 318 14.61 -5.85 -4.37
C VAL A 318 14.49 -4.82 -3.27
N ASP A 319 13.48 -4.99 -2.41
CA ASP A 319 13.25 -4.14 -1.25
C ASP A 319 12.91 -5.00 -0.04
N TYR A 320 13.36 -4.55 1.13
CA TYR A 320 13.05 -5.13 2.41
C TYR A 320 12.75 -4.01 3.40
N GLU A 321 11.54 -4.02 3.92
CA GLU A 321 11.10 -3.11 4.97
C GLU A 321 10.72 -3.89 6.22
N GLY A 322 10.93 -3.29 7.38
CA GLY A 322 10.53 -3.91 8.62
C GLY A 322 10.30 -2.91 9.73
N ILE A 323 9.38 -3.27 10.62
CA ILE A 323 8.99 -2.47 11.77
C ILE A 323 8.93 -3.34 13.02
N ARG A 324 9.44 -2.82 14.12
CA ARG A 324 9.33 -3.43 15.44
C ARG A 324 8.94 -2.36 16.44
N LEU A 325 7.76 -2.49 16.99
CA LEU A 325 7.15 -1.51 17.87
C LEU A 325 6.85 -2.13 19.22
N VAL A 326 7.11 -1.36 20.27
CA VAL A 326 6.58 -1.60 21.60
C VAL A 326 5.94 -0.31 22.05
N ILE A 327 4.62 -0.25 21.97
CA ILE A 327 3.82 0.89 22.39
C ILE A 327 2.77 0.40 23.37
N PRO A 328 2.83 0.84 24.61
CA PRO A 328 1.83 0.45 25.60
C PRO A 328 0.51 1.14 25.33
N SER A 329 -0.59 0.40 25.42
CA SER A 329 -1.91 0.98 25.58
C SER A 329 -2.20 1.18 27.06
N LEU A 330 -2.74 2.36 27.41
CA LEU A 330 -3.29 2.58 28.73
C LEU A 330 -4.67 1.93 28.81
N LEU A 331 -4.77 0.90 29.60
CA LEU A 331 -6.05 0.26 29.92
C LEU A 331 -6.43 0.59 31.36
N SER A 332 -7.69 0.84 31.55
CA SER A 332 -8.26 1.05 32.88
C SER A 332 -9.22 -0.10 33.16
N VAL A 333 -8.98 -0.83 34.23
CA VAL A 333 -9.84 -1.94 34.67
C VAL A 333 -10.34 -1.71 36.08
N ASN A 334 -11.55 -2.18 36.34
CA ASN A 334 -12.14 -2.15 37.67
C ASN A 334 -11.98 -3.54 38.28
N LEU A 335 -11.30 -3.60 39.40
CA LEU A 335 -11.02 -4.84 40.15
C LEU A 335 -11.83 -4.81 41.44
N PRO A 336 -12.45 -5.92 41.85
CA PRO A 336 -13.16 -5.99 43.12
C PRO A 336 -12.19 -5.77 44.30
N THR A 337 -12.69 -5.22 45.39
CA THR A 337 -11.91 -5.13 46.60
C THR A 337 -11.98 -6.46 47.36
N GLN A 338 -10.94 -6.77 48.13
CA GLN A 338 -10.94 -7.99 48.96
C GLN A 338 -12.14 -8.07 49.92
N GLN A 339 -12.61 -6.91 50.43
CA GLN A 339 -13.79 -6.86 51.30
C GLN A 339 -15.05 -7.23 50.53
N PHE A 340 -15.20 -6.79 49.30
CA PHE A 340 -16.33 -7.16 48.45
C PHE A 340 -16.29 -8.63 48.06
N GLU A 341 -15.13 -9.16 47.69
CA GLU A 341 -14.95 -10.59 47.42
C GLU A 341 -15.35 -11.47 48.61
N ASN A 342 -14.87 -11.11 49.80
CA ASN A 342 -15.22 -11.83 51.05
C ASN A 342 -16.73 -11.81 51.32
N ALA A 343 -17.38 -10.66 51.08
CA ALA A 343 -18.83 -10.54 51.25
C ALA A 343 -19.59 -11.38 50.19
N VAL A 344 -19.12 -11.45 48.96
CA VAL A 344 -19.66 -12.30 47.88
C VAL A 344 -19.57 -13.77 48.28
N ILE A 345 -18.39 -14.21 48.69
CA ILE A 345 -18.18 -15.61 49.11
C ILE A 345 -19.05 -15.97 50.34
N SER A 346 -19.14 -15.07 51.33
CA SER A 346 -20.02 -15.26 52.50
C SER A 346 -21.48 -15.42 52.09
N ASN A 347 -21.95 -14.58 51.17
CA ASN A 347 -23.32 -14.68 50.67
C ASN A 347 -23.55 -15.97 49.86
N LEU A 348 -22.61 -16.34 49.00
CA LEU A 348 -22.69 -17.57 48.20
C LEU A 348 -22.72 -18.84 49.05
N ASN A 349 -21.96 -18.88 50.13
CA ASN A 349 -22.03 -20.00 51.06
C ASN A 349 -23.45 -20.26 51.64
N SER A 350 -24.27 -19.21 51.70
CA SER A 350 -25.66 -19.31 52.19
C SER A 350 -26.65 -19.61 51.06
N VAL A 351 -26.46 -19.02 49.85
CA VAL A 351 -27.48 -19.10 48.78
C VAL A 351 -27.13 -20.06 47.66
N SER A 352 -25.85 -20.31 47.40
CA SER A 352 -25.36 -21.17 46.30
C SER A 352 -23.96 -21.71 46.58
N PRO A 353 -23.79 -22.65 47.54
CA PRO A 353 -22.49 -23.16 47.95
C PRO A 353 -21.69 -23.80 46.78
N THR A 354 -22.39 -24.37 45.81
CA THR A 354 -21.78 -24.99 44.61
C THR A 354 -21.05 -24.01 43.68
N SER A 355 -21.37 -22.72 43.77
CA SER A 355 -20.73 -21.65 42.99
C SER A 355 -19.44 -21.11 43.62
N VAL A 356 -19.20 -21.39 44.89
CA VAL A 356 -18.05 -20.87 45.66
C VAL A 356 -16.71 -21.21 45.01
N PRO A 357 -16.44 -22.43 44.51
CA PRO A 357 -15.17 -22.75 43.87
C PRO A 357 -14.92 -21.93 42.63
N PHE A 358 -15.94 -21.68 41.81
CA PHE A 358 -15.83 -20.84 40.60
C PHE A 358 -15.41 -19.40 40.96
N TYR A 359 -16.12 -18.78 41.92
CA TYR A 359 -15.81 -17.40 42.30
C TYR A 359 -14.46 -17.27 43.01
N ASN A 360 -14.02 -18.24 43.79
CA ASN A 360 -12.67 -18.25 44.34
C ASN A 360 -11.60 -18.29 43.25
N ASN A 361 -11.78 -19.07 42.17
CA ASN A 361 -10.86 -19.10 41.04
C ASN A 361 -10.86 -17.76 40.31
N LEU A 362 -12.05 -17.16 40.06
CA LEU A 362 -12.20 -15.88 39.41
C LEU A 362 -11.51 -14.75 40.21
N PHE A 363 -11.74 -14.68 41.52
CA PHE A 363 -11.11 -13.70 42.40
C PHE A 363 -9.59 -13.93 42.47
N GLY A 364 -9.14 -15.19 42.43
CA GLY A 364 -7.72 -15.53 42.35
C GLY A 364 -7.03 -14.92 41.10
N LEU A 365 -7.71 -14.89 39.95
CA LEU A 365 -7.19 -14.22 38.75
C LEU A 365 -7.05 -12.72 38.97
N TRP A 366 -8.06 -12.07 39.54
CA TRP A 366 -8.05 -10.62 39.80
C TRP A 366 -7.02 -10.26 40.87
N ASN A 367 -6.92 -11.01 41.93
CA ASN A 367 -5.93 -10.78 42.99
C ASN A 367 -4.48 -11.03 42.52
N GLY A 368 -4.31 -11.85 41.47
CA GLY A 368 -3.03 -12.06 40.78
C GLY A 368 -2.66 -10.96 39.76
N THR A 369 -3.53 -9.95 39.56
CA THR A 369 -3.29 -8.92 38.57
C THR A 369 -1.99 -8.15 38.84
N PRO A 370 -1.09 -8.01 37.85
CA PRO A 370 0.15 -7.27 38.01
C PRO A 370 -0.11 -5.80 38.41
N GLY A 371 0.44 -5.43 39.56
CA GLY A 371 0.32 -4.06 40.06
C GLY A 371 -1.00 -3.70 40.75
N ILE A 372 -1.79 -4.67 41.16
CA ILE A 372 -3.05 -4.48 41.91
C ILE A 372 -2.92 -3.55 43.10
N ALA A 373 -1.76 -3.56 43.78
CA ALA A 373 -1.48 -2.67 44.90
C ALA A 373 -1.53 -1.16 44.54
N ARG A 374 -1.53 -0.82 43.26
CA ARG A 374 -1.65 0.59 42.75
C ARG A 374 -3.10 0.97 42.47
N ALA A 375 -4.04 0.02 42.55
CA ALA A 375 -5.44 0.29 42.31
C ALA A 375 -6.00 1.31 43.30
N GLN A 376 -6.81 2.25 42.86
CA GLN A 376 -7.30 3.37 43.67
C GLN A 376 -8.83 3.48 43.62
N ASN A 377 -9.40 4.03 44.68
CA ASN A 377 -10.82 4.33 44.75
C ASN A 377 -11.13 5.64 44.00
N THR A 378 -11.19 5.55 42.68
CA THR A 378 -11.53 6.67 41.81
C THR A 378 -12.92 6.55 41.19
N LEU A 379 -13.63 5.47 41.48
CA LEU A 379 -14.93 5.17 40.91
C LEU A 379 -16.04 5.88 41.68
N PRO A 380 -17.01 6.49 40.99
CA PRO A 380 -18.20 7.09 41.62
C PRO A 380 -18.90 6.06 42.55
N GLY A 381 -19.24 6.47 43.78
CA GLY A 381 -19.87 5.59 44.73
C GLY A 381 -19.04 4.35 45.12
N GLY A 382 -17.71 4.35 44.87
CA GLY A 382 -16.84 3.18 45.11
C GLY A 382 -17.11 2.02 44.14
N GLY A 383 -17.69 2.29 42.97
CA GLY A 383 -18.05 1.24 41.99
C GLY A 383 -19.26 0.40 42.37
N CYS A 384 -20.08 0.87 43.30
CA CYS A 384 -21.16 0.09 43.91
C CYS A 384 -22.57 0.53 43.47
N SER A 385 -22.74 1.02 42.26
CA SER A 385 -24.03 1.62 41.77
C SER A 385 -25.26 0.73 41.96
N ASN A 386 -25.08 -0.59 42.05
CA ASN A 386 -26.18 -1.57 42.19
C ASN A 386 -26.12 -2.42 43.45
N VAL A 387 -25.13 -2.19 44.31
CA VAL A 387 -24.94 -3.01 45.56
C VAL A 387 -24.64 -2.08 46.71
N THR A 388 -25.61 -1.85 47.57
CA THR A 388 -25.46 -0.99 48.75
C THR A 388 -25.18 -1.79 50.03
N ALA A 389 -25.61 -3.05 50.08
CA ALA A 389 -25.34 -3.96 51.20
C ALA A 389 -25.27 -5.41 50.71
N LEU A 390 -24.27 -6.15 51.19
CA LEU A 390 -24.05 -7.56 50.88
C LEU A 390 -23.47 -8.25 52.10
N ALA A 391 -24.08 -9.39 52.54
CA ALA A 391 -23.65 -10.17 53.71
C ALA A 391 -23.38 -9.31 54.97
N GLY A 392 -24.28 -8.35 55.25
CA GLY A 392 -24.14 -7.46 56.41
C GLY A 392 -23.14 -6.33 56.28
N THR A 393 -22.45 -6.20 55.17
CA THR A 393 -21.50 -5.13 54.90
C THR A 393 -22.12 -4.08 53.98
N THR A 394 -22.06 -2.81 54.36
CA THR A 394 -22.49 -1.68 53.51
C THR A 394 -21.33 -1.19 52.66
N PHE A 395 -21.53 -1.17 51.35
CA PHE A 395 -20.54 -0.73 50.37
C PHE A 395 -20.91 0.65 49.80
N GLY A 396 -19.91 1.39 49.39
CA GLY A 396 -20.04 2.75 48.85
C GLY A 396 -18.68 3.44 48.75
N ALA A 397 -18.67 4.78 48.67
CA ALA A 397 -17.47 5.57 48.53
C ALA A 397 -16.39 5.32 49.65
N SER A 398 -16.87 5.13 50.87
CA SER A 398 -16.00 4.87 52.05
C SER A 398 -15.53 3.41 52.16
N ASN A 399 -16.29 2.49 51.58
CA ASN A 399 -15.99 1.07 51.54
C ASN A 399 -16.28 0.53 50.13
N PRO A 400 -15.34 0.72 49.19
CA PRO A 400 -15.60 0.49 47.78
C PRO A 400 -15.80 -0.99 47.44
N CYS A 401 -16.71 -1.27 46.48
CA CYS A 401 -16.83 -2.60 45.87
C CYS A 401 -15.69 -2.87 44.90
N ALA A 402 -15.21 -1.82 44.23
CA ALA A 402 -14.14 -1.95 43.23
C ALA A 402 -13.18 -0.78 43.29
N LEU A 403 -11.95 -1.06 42.90
CA LEU A 403 -10.88 -0.09 42.69
C LEU A 403 -10.53 -0.05 41.22
N GLN A 404 -10.15 1.13 40.73
CA GLN A 404 -9.66 1.29 39.39
C GLN A 404 -8.14 1.07 39.36
N LEU A 405 -7.69 0.14 38.53
CA LEU A 405 -6.29 -0.03 38.18
C LEU A 405 -6.06 0.57 36.80
N GLN A 406 -5.17 1.52 36.72
CA GLN A 406 -4.60 1.95 35.43
C GLN A 406 -3.28 1.20 35.22
N GLY A 407 -3.25 0.43 34.17
CA GLY A 407 -2.10 -0.37 33.78
C GLY A 407 -1.79 -0.19 32.30
N GLY A 408 -0.53 -0.27 31.94
CA GLY A 408 -0.07 -0.41 30.58
C GLY A 408 0.73 -1.69 30.51
N THR A 409 0.26 -2.63 29.76
CA THR A 409 1.02 -3.79 29.34
C THR A 409 1.35 -3.58 27.88
N SER A 410 2.54 -3.95 27.46
CA SER A 410 2.95 -3.77 26.07
C SER A 410 3.48 -5.08 25.55
N GLN A 411 2.89 -5.54 24.46
CA GLN A 411 3.47 -6.62 23.67
C GLN A 411 4.13 -6.05 22.42
N PRO A 412 5.21 -6.65 21.95
CA PRO A 412 5.84 -6.21 20.72
C PRO A 412 4.91 -6.47 19.52
N THR A 413 4.81 -5.47 18.67
CA THR A 413 4.23 -5.56 17.34
C THR A 413 5.36 -5.55 16.35
N ASN A 414 5.35 -6.45 15.39
CA ASN A 414 6.36 -6.54 14.34
C ASN A 414 5.70 -6.82 13.00
N ASP A 415 6.31 -6.28 11.96
CA ASP A 415 5.89 -6.52 10.58
C ASP A 415 7.08 -6.41 9.65
N TYR A 416 7.03 -7.08 8.52
CA TYR A 416 8.03 -6.93 7.47
C TYR A 416 7.42 -7.18 6.10
N LEU A 417 7.97 -6.47 5.12
CA LEU A 417 7.67 -6.58 3.70
C LEU A 417 8.93 -6.97 2.94
N ILE A 418 8.81 -7.90 2.01
CA ILE A 418 9.86 -8.23 1.03
C ILE A 418 9.26 -8.09 -0.35
N VAL A 419 9.92 -7.34 -1.21
CA VAL A 419 9.54 -7.16 -2.62
C VAL A 419 10.68 -7.60 -3.51
N GLY A 420 10.37 -8.32 -4.56
CA GLY A 420 11.26 -8.64 -5.65
C GLY A 420 10.63 -8.32 -6.99
N ARG A 421 11.35 -7.61 -7.86
CA ARG A 421 10.92 -7.26 -9.21
C ARG A 421 11.99 -7.61 -10.22
N TYR A 422 11.56 -8.16 -11.32
CA TYR A 422 12.37 -8.44 -12.51
C TYR A 422 11.73 -7.79 -13.72
N ASP A 423 12.50 -7.01 -14.48
CA ASP A 423 12.07 -6.36 -15.71
C ASP A 423 12.93 -6.85 -16.88
N GLN A 424 12.31 -7.10 -18.01
CA GLN A 424 13.01 -7.52 -19.23
C GLN A 424 12.48 -6.81 -20.48
N ASN A 425 13.38 -6.24 -21.27
CA ASN A 425 13.13 -5.76 -22.61
C ASN A 425 13.43 -6.89 -23.60
N ILE A 426 12.42 -7.37 -24.33
CA ILE A 426 12.53 -8.45 -25.32
C ILE A 426 12.42 -7.81 -26.72
N GLY A 427 13.58 -7.60 -27.35
CA GLY A 427 13.64 -6.83 -28.57
C GLY A 427 13.26 -5.36 -28.36
N ASN A 428 12.58 -4.77 -29.34
CA ASN A 428 12.14 -3.36 -29.28
C ASN A 428 10.65 -3.21 -28.98
N ASN A 429 9.89 -4.31 -29.02
CA ASN A 429 8.44 -4.27 -29.02
C ASN A 429 7.82 -4.83 -27.73
N ASP A 430 8.55 -5.68 -27.01
CA ASP A 430 8.02 -6.37 -25.85
C ASP A 430 8.74 -5.94 -24.56
N LYS A 431 7.96 -5.63 -23.54
CA LYS A 431 8.44 -5.34 -22.19
C LYS A 431 7.69 -6.24 -21.23
N LEU A 432 8.43 -7.02 -20.47
CA LEU A 432 7.88 -7.92 -19.45
C LEU A 432 8.35 -7.45 -18.08
N PHE A 433 7.48 -7.50 -17.07
CA PHE A 433 7.95 -7.54 -15.69
C PHE A 433 7.21 -8.60 -14.87
N VAL A 434 7.91 -9.07 -13.85
CA VAL A 434 7.37 -9.93 -12.80
C VAL A 434 7.66 -9.28 -11.47
N ARG A 435 6.63 -9.15 -10.61
CA ARG A 435 6.75 -8.65 -9.25
C ARG A 435 6.19 -9.68 -8.28
N VAL A 436 6.89 -9.91 -7.18
CA VAL A 436 6.45 -10.75 -6.08
C VAL A 436 6.65 -9.96 -4.80
N GLN A 437 5.61 -9.95 -3.97
CA GLN A 437 5.61 -9.30 -2.66
C GLN A 437 5.15 -10.29 -1.61
N HIS A 438 5.77 -10.22 -0.44
CA HIS A 438 5.34 -10.95 0.74
C HIS A 438 5.43 -10.04 1.96
N GLU A 439 4.32 -9.89 2.65
CA GLU A 439 4.22 -9.20 3.93
C GLU A 439 3.78 -10.17 5.01
N SER A 440 4.36 -10.05 6.21
CA SER A 440 3.96 -10.87 7.36
C SER A 440 4.41 -10.23 8.66
N GLY A 441 3.49 -10.25 9.63
CA GLY A 441 3.75 -9.71 10.95
C GLY A 441 2.76 -10.16 11.98
N GLN A 442 2.94 -9.61 13.18
CA GLN A 442 2.08 -9.82 14.32
C GLN A 442 1.84 -8.51 15.05
N GLN A 443 0.59 -8.26 15.40
CA GLN A 443 0.17 -7.13 16.21
C GLN A 443 -0.46 -7.63 17.51
N ALA A 444 -0.11 -7.00 18.63
CA ALA A 444 -0.87 -7.15 19.86
C ALA A 444 -2.24 -6.47 19.70
N THR A 445 -3.27 -7.25 19.44
CA THR A 445 -4.63 -6.75 19.23
C THR A 445 -5.29 -6.34 20.54
N TYR A 446 -5.04 -7.11 21.57
CA TYR A 446 -5.49 -6.84 22.93
C TYR A 446 -4.45 -7.33 23.92
N THR A 447 -4.12 -6.49 24.89
CA THR A 447 -3.24 -6.86 26.00
C THR A 447 -4.04 -6.72 27.29
N ASP A 448 -4.29 -7.86 27.93
CA ASP A 448 -5.13 -7.90 29.12
C ASP A 448 -4.37 -7.38 30.34
N PRO A 449 -4.92 -6.40 31.05
CA PRO A 449 -4.26 -5.85 32.25
C PRO A 449 -4.36 -6.75 33.47
N ILE A 450 -5.20 -7.80 33.42
CA ILE A 450 -5.42 -8.73 34.54
C ILE A 450 -4.50 -9.93 34.40
N ASN A 451 -4.57 -10.62 33.26
CA ASN A 451 -3.82 -11.87 33.07
C ASN A 451 -3.38 -12.04 31.62
N PRO A 452 -2.08 -12.21 31.34
CA PRO A 452 -1.57 -12.44 29.99
C PRO A 452 -2.19 -13.65 29.24
N ALA A 453 -2.86 -14.56 29.94
CA ALA A 453 -3.61 -15.66 29.31
C ALA A 453 -4.77 -15.15 28.42
N PHE A 454 -5.24 -13.94 28.65
CA PHE A 454 -6.30 -13.30 27.86
C PHE A 454 -5.76 -12.35 26.77
N ASP A 455 -4.45 -12.26 26.62
CA ASP A 455 -3.85 -11.47 25.56
C ASP A 455 -4.24 -12.04 24.19
N ALA A 456 -4.51 -11.14 23.25
CA ALA A 456 -4.83 -11.50 21.88
C ALA A 456 -3.86 -10.83 20.90
N GLN A 457 -3.60 -11.54 19.84
CA GLN A 457 -2.77 -11.08 18.74
C GLN A 457 -3.45 -11.33 17.39
N SER A 458 -3.14 -10.49 16.42
CA SER A 458 -3.49 -10.71 15.02
C SER A 458 -2.24 -10.90 14.17
N SER A 459 -2.36 -11.69 13.11
CA SER A 459 -1.39 -11.74 12.04
C SER A 459 -2.10 -11.66 10.70
N GLN A 460 -1.48 -10.98 9.75
CA GLN A 460 -2.06 -10.72 8.44
C GLN A 460 -1.01 -11.00 7.36
N PRO A 461 -0.65 -12.28 7.15
CA PRO A 461 0.29 -12.62 6.09
C PRO A 461 -0.36 -12.46 4.72
N GLU A 462 0.41 -11.91 3.79
CA GLU A 462 -0.01 -11.61 2.45
C GLU A 462 1.04 -12.04 1.42
N TRP A 463 0.56 -12.47 0.26
CA TRP A 463 1.35 -12.69 -0.95
C TRP A 463 0.68 -12.01 -2.13
N GLN A 464 1.45 -11.21 -2.85
CA GLN A 464 1.05 -10.68 -4.15
C GLN A 464 2.05 -11.10 -5.21
N THR A 465 1.54 -11.52 -6.35
CA THR A 465 2.35 -11.84 -7.53
C THR A 465 1.70 -11.22 -8.75
N GLN A 466 2.50 -10.57 -9.56
CA GLN A 466 2.05 -9.92 -10.79
C GLN A 466 3.00 -10.21 -11.93
N VAL A 467 2.41 -10.44 -13.09
CA VAL A 467 3.11 -10.51 -14.37
C VAL A 467 2.45 -9.52 -15.31
N SER A 468 3.22 -8.65 -15.91
CA SER A 468 2.75 -7.70 -16.92
C SER A 468 3.60 -7.78 -18.17
N GLU A 469 2.93 -7.84 -19.31
CA GLU A 469 3.57 -7.83 -20.64
C GLU A 469 2.96 -6.70 -21.47
N THR A 470 3.81 -5.88 -22.06
CA THR A 470 3.41 -4.80 -22.97
C THR A 470 4.00 -5.06 -24.34
N HIS A 471 3.14 -5.25 -25.34
CA HIS A 471 3.54 -5.46 -26.74
C HIS A 471 3.11 -4.29 -27.63
N SER A 472 4.04 -3.77 -28.44
CA SER A 472 3.77 -2.72 -29.43
C SER A 472 3.61 -3.33 -30.83
N PHE A 473 2.40 -3.27 -31.38
CA PHE A 473 2.08 -3.71 -32.76
C PHE A 473 2.29 -2.56 -33.74
N GLY A 474 3.51 -2.40 -34.23
CA GLY A 474 3.83 -1.30 -35.16
C GLY A 474 3.76 0.06 -34.49
N THR A 475 3.19 1.06 -35.18
CA THR A 475 3.26 2.47 -34.79
C THR A 475 2.04 2.99 -34.05
N ASN A 476 0.92 2.24 -34.02
CA ASN A 476 -0.38 2.78 -33.60
C ASN A 476 -1.21 1.82 -32.73
N LYS A 477 -0.65 0.67 -32.32
CA LYS A 477 -1.34 -0.27 -31.45
C LYS A 477 -0.40 -0.76 -30.37
N VAL A 478 -0.86 -0.73 -29.13
CA VAL A 478 -0.15 -1.29 -27.97
C VAL A 478 -1.13 -2.20 -27.22
N ASN A 479 -0.65 -3.33 -26.78
CA ASN A 479 -1.39 -4.23 -25.88
C ASN A 479 -0.64 -4.28 -24.55
N ASN A 480 -1.39 -4.26 -23.47
CA ASN A 480 -0.86 -4.53 -22.13
C ASN A 480 -1.68 -5.66 -21.50
N LEU A 481 -1.01 -6.74 -21.14
CA LEU A 481 -1.58 -7.86 -20.38
C LEU A 481 -1.07 -7.78 -18.95
N VAL A 482 -1.99 -7.69 -18.00
CA VAL A 482 -1.69 -7.77 -16.56
C VAL A 482 -2.38 -8.99 -15.97
N ALA A 483 -1.62 -9.86 -15.34
CA ALA A 483 -2.13 -10.97 -14.55
C ALA A 483 -1.60 -10.85 -13.13
N SER A 484 -2.48 -10.86 -12.14
CA SER A 484 -2.12 -10.75 -10.74
C SER A 484 -2.84 -11.79 -9.89
N MET A 485 -2.20 -12.16 -8.80
CA MET A 485 -2.77 -13.01 -7.76
C MET A 485 -2.42 -12.39 -6.41
N GLN A 486 -3.45 -12.24 -5.58
CA GLN A 486 -3.32 -11.84 -4.18
C GLN A 486 -3.84 -12.97 -3.30
N TRP A 487 -3.07 -13.33 -2.27
CA TRP A 487 -3.50 -14.19 -1.19
C TRP A 487 -3.32 -13.43 0.12
N TYR A 488 -4.37 -13.37 0.90
CA TYR A 488 -4.44 -12.63 2.15
C TYR A 488 -5.10 -13.47 3.22
N SER A 489 -4.60 -13.41 4.45
CA SER A 489 -5.18 -14.10 5.59
C SER A 489 -5.19 -13.16 6.79
N ALA A 490 -6.32 -13.06 7.49
CA ALA A 490 -6.45 -12.33 8.75
C ALA A 490 -6.76 -13.34 9.87
N LEU A 491 -5.83 -13.50 10.79
CA LEU A 491 -5.92 -14.44 11.90
C LEU A 491 -5.92 -13.67 13.22
N PHE A 492 -6.94 -13.91 14.03
CA PHE A 492 -7.10 -13.34 15.37
C PHE A 492 -7.10 -14.48 16.39
N ASN A 493 -6.08 -14.52 17.25
CA ASN A 493 -5.88 -15.60 18.19
C ASN A 493 -5.58 -15.07 19.60
N ILE A 494 -5.86 -15.88 20.61
CA ILE A 494 -5.29 -15.67 21.94
C ILE A 494 -3.79 -15.99 21.88
N THR A 495 -2.98 -15.23 22.62
CA THR A 495 -1.51 -15.34 22.56
C THR A 495 -0.99 -16.64 23.17
N ASN A 496 -1.69 -17.15 24.19
CA ASN A 496 -1.37 -18.40 24.89
C ASN A 496 -2.65 -19.24 24.99
N PRO A 497 -2.94 -20.11 24.01
CA PRO A 497 -4.11 -20.97 24.02
C PRO A 497 -4.04 -22.09 25.09
#